data_56afddca74575e8c8ca34ce68fdd9a47
#
_entry.id   56afddca74575e8c8ca34ce68fdd9a47
#
_cell.length_a   1.000
_cell.length_b   1.000
_cell.length_c   1.000
_cell.angle_alpha   90.00
_cell.angle_beta   90.00
_cell.angle_gamma   90.00
#
_symmetry.space_group_name_H-M   'P 1'
#
loop_
_entity.id
_entity.type
_entity.pdbx_description
1 polymer ?
#
loop_
_entity_poly.entity_id
_entity_poly.type
_entity_poly.pdbx_seq_one_letter_code
_entity_poly.pdbx_strand_id
1 'polypeptide(L)'
;MAVAWRPALPLITILALIVYEERVSIPSCKIVLGAADLSQPATEFVEDPEDLKVMMVANLLLLGSEAGFVELYFRDYYMTKFFRKSFEILNPDMLLVLGDISAKGSELTRAKWVSVLHQFHGLLGPFLGLPYHVILGDRDIGQCSSLNVKSVNWVASNFPGLDWAGCGAFEISNISFVSLNSVSLLCGINNLRFGVERVVERESVELQMEAEDATEPVNEYSEIREINHNFGWKANTISSGSGPVLLLHFPLHRTADGSCSAVDSFGKSLKLSRESSNAPDGRGLVGIGPYKLLHTLPPNVTEYIFQALKPRIVFSAHTHGFCDHLHPDGTREVTVPAMTWNSGDDPGFVVATFHRNRKAVSVSYCSLARESHVIVAYISFTVVFVLTMLIAKPPLLRCLRR
;
A
#
# COMPACT_ATOMS: atom_id res chain seq x y z
N MET A 1 -2.38 58.50 8.28
CA MET A 1 -1.14 57.68 8.18
C MET A 1 -1.42 56.52 7.23
N ALA A 2 -1.08 56.66 5.95
CA ALA A 2 -1.15 55.54 5.00
C ALA A 2 0.08 54.65 5.24
N VAL A 3 -0.12 53.56 5.97
CA VAL A 3 0.93 52.57 6.17
C VAL A 3 1.36 52.08 4.78
N ALA A 4 2.67 52.18 4.49
CA ALA A 4 3.23 51.74 3.21
C ALA A 4 3.24 50.23 3.14
N TRP A 5 2.08 49.64 2.82
CA TRP A 5 1.90 48.18 2.68
C TRP A 5 2.63 47.59 1.46
N ARG A 6 3.01 48.44 0.50
CA ARG A 6 3.65 48.01 -0.75
C ARG A 6 4.93 47.19 -0.57
N PRO A 7 5.90 47.55 0.29
CA PRO A 7 7.10 46.72 0.50
C PRO A 7 6.83 45.43 1.27
N ALA A 8 5.69 45.31 1.99
CA ALA A 8 5.34 44.09 2.73
C ALA A 8 4.69 43.02 1.84
N LEU A 9 4.14 43.36 0.67
CA LEU A 9 3.46 42.41 -0.20
C LEU A 9 4.31 41.20 -0.61
N PRO A 10 5.58 41.34 -1.05
CA PRO A 10 6.42 40.18 -1.38
C PRO A 10 6.65 39.26 -0.16
N LEU A 11 6.82 39.84 1.04
CA LEU A 11 7.02 39.05 2.26
C LEU A 11 5.75 38.26 2.63
N ILE A 12 4.57 38.86 2.46
CA ILE A 12 3.29 38.20 2.66
C ILE A 12 3.14 37.01 1.68
N THR A 13 3.55 37.18 0.42
CA THR A 13 3.49 36.11 -0.58
C THR A 13 4.42 34.95 -0.21
N ILE A 14 5.63 35.24 0.28
CA ILE A 14 6.57 34.21 0.74
C ILE A 14 5.99 33.49 1.97
N LEU A 15 5.44 34.21 2.94
CA LEU A 15 4.83 33.62 4.12
C LEU A 15 3.64 32.72 3.74
N ALA A 16 2.80 33.17 2.79
CA ALA A 16 1.69 32.38 2.28
C ALA A 16 2.17 31.09 1.60
N LEU A 17 3.29 31.14 0.85
CA LEU A 17 3.90 29.96 0.25
C LEU A 17 4.40 28.98 1.32
N ILE A 18 5.06 29.46 2.38
CA ILE A 18 5.53 28.62 3.49
C ILE A 18 4.33 27.92 4.17
N VAL A 19 3.26 28.67 4.45
CA VAL A 19 2.03 28.08 5.04
C VAL A 19 1.39 27.05 4.11
N TYR A 20 1.36 27.34 2.81
CA TYR A 20 0.87 26.39 1.81
C TYR A 20 1.70 25.11 1.80
N GLU A 21 3.02 25.22 1.79
CA GLU A 21 3.95 24.10 1.83
C GLU A 21 3.72 23.18 3.05
N GLU A 22 3.48 23.75 4.22
CA GLU A 22 3.16 22.96 5.41
C GLU A 22 1.80 22.27 5.32
N ARG A 23 0.80 22.96 4.75
CA ARG A 23 -0.57 22.46 4.64
C ARG A 23 -0.74 21.39 3.56
N VAL A 24 -0.10 21.54 2.41
CA VAL A 24 -0.25 20.65 1.25
C VAL A 24 0.25 19.22 1.54
N SER A 25 1.15 19.09 2.51
CA SER A 25 1.74 17.80 2.88
C SER A 25 0.94 17.00 3.90
N ILE A 26 -0.13 17.58 4.44
CA ILE A 26 -1.00 16.93 5.43
C ILE A 26 -1.91 15.92 4.70
N PRO A 27 -1.89 14.62 5.06
CA PRO A 27 -2.80 13.64 4.48
C PRO A 27 -4.25 13.91 4.90
N SER A 28 -5.19 13.64 3.99
CA SER A 28 -6.63 13.70 4.28
C SER A 28 -7.18 12.28 4.38
N CYS A 29 -7.39 11.81 5.60
CA CYS A 29 -7.84 10.44 5.87
C CYS A 29 -9.35 10.38 6.10
N LYS A 30 -9.99 9.34 5.56
CA LYS A 30 -11.43 9.05 5.72
C LYS A 30 -11.59 7.57 6.04
N ILE A 31 -12.38 7.27 7.07
CA ILE A 31 -12.75 5.89 7.40
C ILE A 31 -13.65 5.35 6.30
N VAL A 32 -13.33 4.17 5.82
CA VAL A 32 -14.07 3.45 4.78
C VAL A 32 -14.82 2.32 5.43
N LEU A 33 -16.16 2.40 5.38
CA LEU A 33 -17.03 1.33 5.85
C LEU A 33 -17.15 0.27 4.76
N GLY A 34 -16.80 -0.97 5.08
CA GLY A 34 -17.02 -2.10 4.19
C GLY A 34 -18.52 -2.39 4.05
N ALA A 35 -18.91 -3.07 2.97
CA ALA A 35 -20.30 -3.44 2.75
C ALA A 35 -20.90 -4.27 3.91
N ALA A 36 -20.08 -5.02 4.64
CA ALA A 36 -20.48 -5.79 5.82
C ALA A 36 -20.71 -4.92 7.07
N ASP A 37 -20.07 -3.74 7.16
CA ASP A 37 -20.13 -2.87 8.34
C ASP A 37 -21.40 -1.98 8.35
N LEU A 38 -22.08 -1.87 7.22
CA LEU A 38 -23.31 -1.07 7.07
C LEU A 38 -24.50 -1.57 7.91
N SER A 39 -24.43 -2.80 8.41
CA SER A 39 -25.48 -3.40 9.24
C SER A 39 -25.31 -3.15 10.75
N GLN A 40 -24.17 -2.59 11.18
CA GLN A 40 -23.93 -2.24 12.57
C GLN A 40 -24.16 -0.74 12.79
N PRO A 41 -24.85 -0.34 13.90
CA PRO A 41 -24.98 1.07 14.23
C PRO A 41 -23.58 1.66 14.40
N ALA A 42 -23.35 2.86 13.82
CA ALA A 42 -22.12 3.62 13.94
C ALA A 42 -21.89 3.97 15.43
N THR A 43 -21.40 3.00 16.18
CA THR A 43 -20.80 3.28 17.48
C THR A 43 -19.53 4.05 17.20
N GLU A 44 -19.37 5.22 17.80
CA GLU A 44 -18.12 5.96 17.82
C GLU A 44 -16.99 4.98 18.13
N PHE A 45 -16.10 4.81 17.14
CA PHE A 45 -14.89 4.02 17.34
C PHE A 45 -13.97 4.83 18.26
N VAL A 46 -14.09 4.58 19.56
CA VAL A 46 -13.12 5.10 20.52
C VAL A 46 -11.83 4.31 20.26
N GLU A 47 -10.78 5.01 19.82
CA GLU A 47 -9.44 4.43 19.66
C GLU A 47 -8.97 3.96 21.05
N ASP A 48 -8.67 2.66 21.14
CA ASP A 48 -8.02 2.10 22.34
C ASP A 48 -6.49 2.26 22.14
N PRO A 49 -5.73 2.73 23.13
CA PRO A 49 -4.28 2.83 23.05
C PRO A 49 -3.58 1.49 22.80
N GLU A 50 -4.27 0.36 22.96
CA GLU A 50 -3.75 -0.97 22.65
C GLU A 50 -4.07 -1.46 21.23
N ASP A 51 -4.78 -0.69 20.42
CA ASP A 51 -5.08 -1.02 19.04
C ASP A 51 -3.82 -0.89 18.16
N LEU A 52 -3.58 -1.89 17.28
CA LEU A 52 -2.45 -1.86 16.35
C LEU A 52 -2.80 -1.02 15.12
N LYS A 53 -2.11 0.09 14.93
CA LYS A 53 -2.28 0.99 13.77
C LYS A 53 -1.19 0.75 12.74
N VAL A 54 -1.56 0.24 11.58
CA VAL A 54 -0.66 -0.13 10.48
C VAL A 54 -0.84 0.81 9.31
N MET A 55 0.24 1.51 8.92
CA MET A 55 0.27 2.29 7.69
C MET A 55 0.68 1.40 6.53
N MET A 56 -0.07 1.42 5.43
CA MET A 56 0.16 0.61 4.24
C MET A 56 0.37 1.50 3.04
N VAL A 57 1.51 1.37 2.39
CA VAL A 57 1.89 2.10 1.18
C VAL A 57 2.21 1.14 0.05
N ALA A 58 2.06 1.58 -1.18
CA ALA A 58 2.35 0.75 -2.35
C ALA A 58 2.91 1.59 -3.50
N ASN A 59 3.57 0.93 -4.44
CA ASN A 59 3.98 1.51 -5.71
C ASN A 59 4.76 2.83 -5.51
N LEU A 60 5.90 2.77 -4.81
CA LEU A 60 6.76 3.93 -4.57
C LEU A 60 7.50 4.34 -5.83
N LEU A 61 7.81 3.39 -6.72
CA LEU A 61 8.41 3.57 -8.03
C LEU A 61 9.69 4.39 -8.01
N LEU A 62 10.59 4.11 -7.07
CA LEU A 62 11.86 4.79 -6.92
C LEU A 62 12.80 4.48 -8.08
N LEU A 63 13.54 5.49 -8.53
CA LEU A 63 14.48 5.39 -9.65
C LEU A 63 15.96 5.29 -9.22
N GLY A 64 16.27 5.57 -7.96
CA GLY A 64 17.63 5.55 -7.45
C GLY A 64 18.54 6.50 -8.24
N SER A 65 19.68 5.97 -8.70
CA SER A 65 20.65 6.74 -9.50
C SER A 65 20.17 7.08 -10.92
N GLU A 66 19.03 6.57 -11.36
CA GLU A 66 18.43 6.87 -12.66
C GLU A 66 17.40 8.01 -12.60
N ALA A 67 17.16 8.56 -11.40
CA ALA A 67 16.25 9.68 -11.20
C ALA A 67 16.73 10.92 -11.96
N GLY A 68 15.85 11.53 -12.74
CA GLY A 68 16.09 12.83 -13.38
C GLY A 68 15.96 13.97 -12.37
N PHE A 69 16.17 15.22 -12.84
CA PHE A 69 16.12 16.40 -11.98
C PHE A 69 14.74 16.60 -11.34
N VAL A 70 13.66 16.40 -12.10
CA VAL A 70 12.29 16.58 -11.59
C VAL A 70 11.95 15.53 -10.55
N GLU A 71 12.31 14.27 -10.81
CA GLU A 71 12.11 13.19 -9.86
C GLU A 71 12.83 13.47 -8.55
N LEU A 72 14.13 13.76 -8.60
CA LEU A 72 14.98 13.92 -7.42
C LEU A 72 14.60 15.15 -6.58
N TYR A 73 14.43 16.31 -7.20
CA TYR A 73 14.26 17.59 -6.47
C TYR A 73 12.80 18.00 -6.25
N PHE A 74 11.85 17.35 -6.91
CA PHE A 74 10.44 17.68 -6.76
C PHE A 74 9.63 16.48 -6.23
N ARG A 75 9.56 15.38 -6.97
CA ARG A 75 8.71 14.22 -6.59
C ARG A 75 9.22 13.52 -5.35
N ASP A 76 10.51 13.21 -5.27
CA ASP A 76 11.12 12.55 -4.10
C ASP A 76 11.11 13.45 -2.88
N TYR A 77 11.30 14.77 -3.06
CA TYR A 77 11.16 15.74 -1.98
C TYR A 77 9.76 15.72 -1.38
N TYR A 78 8.72 15.77 -2.22
CA TYR A 78 7.34 15.71 -1.74
C TYR A 78 6.99 14.36 -1.14
N MET A 79 7.44 13.26 -1.73
CA MET A 79 7.24 11.92 -1.18
C MET A 79 7.83 11.82 0.23
N THR A 80 9.08 12.29 0.43
CA THR A 80 9.71 12.33 1.76
C THR A 80 8.91 13.17 2.75
N LYS A 81 8.38 14.30 2.28
CA LYS A 81 7.56 15.19 3.10
C LYS A 81 6.22 14.55 3.48
N PHE A 82 5.57 13.86 2.54
CA PHE A 82 4.36 13.09 2.79
C PHE A 82 4.59 11.98 3.82
N PHE A 83 5.67 11.20 3.70
CA PHE A 83 6.02 10.19 4.69
C PHE A 83 6.19 10.79 6.08
N ARG A 84 6.98 11.86 6.20
CA ARG A 84 7.22 12.53 7.48
C ARG A 84 5.93 13.05 8.11
N LYS A 85 5.11 13.77 7.34
CA LYS A 85 3.84 14.33 7.85
C LYS A 85 2.82 13.25 8.20
N SER A 86 2.76 12.18 7.44
CA SER A 86 1.90 11.04 7.76
C SER A 86 2.34 10.37 9.07
N PHE A 87 3.64 10.20 9.29
CA PHE A 87 4.17 9.68 10.54
C PHE A 87 3.81 10.58 11.74
N GLU A 88 4.07 11.89 11.62
CA GLU A 88 3.82 12.87 12.70
C GLU A 88 2.33 12.93 13.10
N ILE A 89 1.41 12.81 12.12
CA ILE A 89 -0.03 12.99 12.38
C ILE A 89 -0.69 11.67 12.79
N LEU A 90 -0.34 10.56 12.13
CA LEU A 90 -1.03 9.29 12.32
C LEU A 90 -0.42 8.43 13.42
N ASN A 91 0.87 8.65 13.73
CA ASN A 91 1.63 7.90 14.72
C ASN A 91 1.39 6.37 14.60
N PRO A 92 1.72 5.75 13.45
CA PRO A 92 1.50 4.34 13.24
C PRO A 92 2.48 3.49 14.06
N ASP A 93 2.10 2.27 14.38
CA ASP A 93 2.93 1.29 15.09
C ASP A 93 3.79 0.46 14.14
N MET A 94 3.37 0.35 12.87
CA MET A 94 4.01 -0.46 11.85
C MET A 94 3.83 0.14 10.45
N LEU A 95 4.79 -0.12 9.56
CA LEU A 95 4.71 0.20 8.14
C LEU A 95 4.74 -1.07 7.28
N LEU A 96 3.79 -1.19 6.35
CA LEU A 96 3.78 -2.21 5.30
C LEU A 96 3.97 -1.56 3.92
N VAL A 97 4.84 -2.14 3.10
CA VAL A 97 5.08 -1.69 1.71
C VAL A 97 4.66 -2.81 0.77
N LEU A 98 3.58 -2.60 0.02
CA LEU A 98 2.92 -3.63 -0.79
C LEU A 98 3.46 -3.71 -2.23
N GLY A 99 4.79 -3.67 -2.38
CA GLY A 99 5.49 -3.89 -3.64
C GLY A 99 5.72 -2.65 -4.49
N ASP A 100 6.44 -2.88 -5.58
CA ASP A 100 6.87 -1.86 -6.55
C ASP A 100 7.63 -0.70 -5.88
N ILE A 101 8.63 -1.06 -5.07
CA ILE A 101 9.58 -0.09 -4.49
C ILE A 101 10.33 0.59 -5.61
N SER A 102 10.85 -0.20 -6.56
CA SER A 102 11.55 0.32 -7.73
C SER A 102 10.64 0.49 -8.94
N ALA A 103 10.85 1.53 -9.73
CA ALA A 103 10.16 1.71 -11.01
C ALA A 103 10.60 0.67 -12.06
N LYS A 104 11.83 0.16 -11.98
CA LYS A 104 12.48 -0.71 -12.99
C LYS A 104 13.40 -1.76 -12.38
N GLY A 105 13.16 -2.18 -11.15
CA GLY A 105 14.05 -3.03 -10.36
C GLY A 105 14.52 -4.29 -11.08
N SER A 106 13.63 -4.94 -11.83
CA SER A 106 13.94 -6.14 -12.61
C SER A 106 14.96 -5.93 -13.75
N GLU A 107 15.11 -4.70 -14.22
CA GLU A 107 16.03 -4.31 -15.31
C GLU A 107 17.36 -3.75 -14.76
N LEU A 108 17.41 -3.46 -13.45
CA LEU A 108 18.56 -2.83 -12.83
C LEU A 108 19.69 -3.83 -12.54
N THR A 109 20.91 -3.36 -12.70
CA THR A 109 22.08 -4.06 -12.13
C THR A 109 22.04 -3.97 -10.61
N ARG A 110 22.71 -4.89 -9.90
CA ARG A 110 22.77 -4.89 -8.42
C ARG A 110 23.26 -3.55 -7.86
N ALA A 111 24.26 -2.93 -8.49
CA ALA A 111 24.80 -1.64 -8.05
C ALA A 111 23.75 -0.52 -8.14
N LYS A 112 22.95 -0.49 -9.20
CA LYS A 112 21.84 0.46 -9.34
C LYS A 112 20.71 0.15 -8.37
N TRP A 113 20.41 -1.12 -8.13
CA TRP A 113 19.44 -1.54 -7.14
C TRP A 113 19.82 -1.06 -5.71
N VAL A 114 21.11 -1.11 -5.36
CA VAL A 114 21.61 -0.57 -4.08
C VAL A 114 21.30 0.93 -3.96
N SER A 115 21.37 1.71 -5.04
CA SER A 115 20.97 3.12 -4.99
C SER A 115 19.47 3.32 -4.73
N VAL A 116 18.61 2.42 -5.25
CA VAL A 116 17.17 2.42 -4.91
C VAL A 116 16.97 2.10 -3.43
N LEU A 117 17.69 1.12 -2.88
CA LEU A 117 17.63 0.79 -1.44
C LEU A 117 18.07 1.97 -0.58
N HIS A 118 19.13 2.68 -0.95
CA HIS A 118 19.55 3.90 -0.25
C HIS A 118 18.45 4.98 -0.29
N GLN A 119 17.84 5.20 -1.44
CA GLN A 119 16.72 6.13 -1.60
C GLN A 119 15.53 5.71 -0.74
N PHE A 120 15.19 4.42 -0.74
CA PHE A 120 14.13 3.85 0.08
C PHE A 120 14.35 4.06 1.58
N HIS A 121 15.54 3.72 2.09
CA HIS A 121 15.87 3.96 3.50
C HIS A 121 15.87 5.45 3.87
N GLY A 122 16.33 6.32 2.96
CA GLY A 122 16.25 7.76 3.15
C GLY A 122 14.81 8.28 3.22
N LEU A 123 13.93 7.70 2.41
CA LEU A 123 12.50 8.00 2.40
C LEU A 123 11.81 7.56 3.70
N LEU A 124 12.13 6.36 4.19
CA LEU A 124 11.55 5.83 5.42
C LEU A 124 11.79 6.75 6.62
N GLY A 125 12.98 7.40 6.70
CA GLY A 125 13.26 8.41 7.72
C GLY A 125 12.78 8.03 9.13
N PRO A 126 11.68 8.65 9.62
CA PRO A 126 11.16 8.37 10.96
C PRO A 126 10.61 6.94 11.16
N PHE A 127 10.25 6.24 10.09
CA PHE A 127 9.77 4.85 10.17
C PHE A 127 10.87 3.82 10.43
N LEU A 128 12.15 4.19 10.30
CA LEU A 128 13.27 3.26 10.56
C LEU A 128 13.31 2.74 12.01
N GLY A 129 12.68 3.45 12.94
CA GLY A 129 12.53 3.03 14.34
C GLY A 129 11.34 2.10 14.59
N LEU A 130 10.49 1.86 13.60
CA LEU A 130 9.31 0.99 13.69
C LEU A 130 9.54 -0.34 12.97
N PRO A 131 8.79 -1.38 13.34
CA PRO A 131 8.69 -2.57 12.53
C PRO A 131 8.18 -2.20 11.12
N TYR A 132 8.86 -2.67 10.10
CA TYR A 132 8.37 -2.56 8.72
C TYR A 132 8.53 -3.88 7.99
N HIS A 133 7.64 -4.13 7.05
CA HIS A 133 7.70 -5.31 6.19
C HIS A 133 7.41 -4.92 4.73
N VAL A 134 8.07 -5.61 3.81
CA VAL A 134 8.01 -5.32 2.37
C VAL A 134 7.49 -6.55 1.64
N ILE A 135 6.58 -6.35 0.72
CA ILE A 135 6.13 -7.34 -0.25
C ILE A 135 6.81 -7.01 -1.58
N LEU A 136 7.15 -8.01 -2.39
CA LEU A 136 7.80 -7.79 -3.68
C LEU A 136 6.73 -7.61 -4.78
N GLY A 137 6.92 -6.58 -5.63
CA GLY A 137 6.11 -6.31 -6.81
C GLY A 137 6.77 -6.80 -8.11
N ASP A 138 6.02 -6.80 -9.20
CA ASP A 138 6.51 -7.24 -10.51
C ASP A 138 7.59 -6.30 -11.08
N ARG A 139 7.55 -5.02 -10.75
CA ARG A 139 8.63 -4.09 -11.14
C ARG A 139 9.91 -4.33 -10.36
N ASP A 140 9.83 -4.85 -9.14
CA ASP A 140 11.00 -5.16 -8.31
C ASP A 140 11.75 -6.40 -8.82
N ILE A 141 11.02 -7.47 -9.15
CA ILE A 141 11.58 -8.80 -9.42
C ILE A 141 11.38 -9.31 -10.85
N GLY A 142 10.56 -8.61 -11.65
CA GLY A 142 10.24 -8.97 -13.03
C GLY A 142 8.92 -9.72 -13.18
N GLN A 143 8.42 -9.71 -14.41
CA GLN A 143 7.24 -10.46 -14.81
C GLN A 143 7.62 -11.90 -15.20
N CYS A 144 6.63 -12.76 -15.46
CA CYS A 144 6.81 -14.20 -15.70
C CYS A 144 7.92 -14.55 -16.69
N SER A 145 8.13 -13.76 -17.74
CA SER A 145 9.17 -14.00 -18.76
C SER A 145 10.59 -13.69 -18.28
N SER A 146 10.73 -12.83 -17.27
CA SER A 146 12.01 -12.35 -16.72
C SER A 146 12.24 -12.82 -15.28
N LEU A 147 11.25 -13.47 -14.66
CA LEU A 147 11.31 -13.92 -13.27
C LEU A 147 12.43 -14.95 -13.07
N ASN A 148 13.35 -14.66 -12.16
CA ASN A 148 14.51 -15.52 -11.89
C ASN A 148 14.71 -15.70 -10.37
N VAL A 149 14.82 -16.98 -9.94
CA VAL A 149 15.01 -17.37 -8.53
C VAL A 149 16.18 -16.63 -7.88
N LYS A 150 17.32 -16.50 -8.57
CA LYS A 150 18.51 -15.81 -8.01
C LYS A 150 18.28 -14.31 -7.82
N SER A 151 17.52 -13.69 -8.74
CA SER A 151 17.16 -12.27 -8.64
C SER A 151 16.19 -12.06 -7.49
N VAL A 152 15.12 -12.85 -7.39
CA VAL A 152 14.14 -12.78 -6.31
C VAL A 152 14.80 -12.96 -4.95
N ASN A 153 15.60 -14.02 -4.79
CA ASN A 153 16.33 -14.29 -3.54
C ASN A 153 17.27 -13.13 -3.16
N TRP A 154 17.95 -12.55 -4.15
CA TRP A 154 18.84 -11.41 -3.89
C TRP A 154 18.05 -10.17 -3.46
N VAL A 155 16.93 -9.85 -4.12
CA VAL A 155 16.08 -8.72 -3.72
C VAL A 155 15.48 -8.97 -2.34
N ALA A 156 14.91 -10.15 -2.10
CA ALA A 156 14.32 -10.55 -0.83
C ALA A 156 15.32 -10.46 0.33
N SER A 157 16.58 -10.86 0.12
CA SER A 157 17.62 -10.82 1.17
C SER A 157 17.97 -9.41 1.67
N ASN A 158 17.53 -8.35 0.98
CA ASN A 158 17.69 -6.96 1.45
C ASN A 158 16.55 -6.48 2.36
N PHE A 159 15.52 -7.28 2.54
CA PHE A 159 14.38 -6.95 3.37
C PHE A 159 14.19 -7.97 4.50
N PRO A 160 14.00 -7.52 5.75
CA PRO A 160 13.82 -8.43 6.87
C PRO A 160 12.51 -9.24 6.75
N GLY A 161 12.57 -10.50 7.16
CA GLY A 161 11.38 -11.36 7.24
C GLY A 161 10.94 -11.99 5.92
N LEU A 162 11.64 -11.78 4.80
CA LEU A 162 11.39 -12.46 3.55
C LEU A 162 12.27 -13.69 3.38
N ASP A 163 11.67 -14.77 2.89
CA ASP A 163 12.38 -15.98 2.48
C ASP A 163 12.96 -15.86 1.05
N TRP A 164 13.58 -16.94 0.57
CA TRP A 164 14.19 -16.98 -0.76
C TRP A 164 13.19 -16.86 -1.92
N ALA A 165 11.90 -17.17 -1.68
CA ALA A 165 10.83 -17.01 -2.65
C ALA A 165 10.15 -15.62 -2.59
N GLY A 166 10.53 -14.79 -1.62
CA GLY A 166 9.96 -13.47 -1.38
C GLY A 166 8.66 -13.52 -0.60
N CYS A 167 8.48 -14.54 0.24
CA CYS A 167 7.34 -14.68 1.15
C CYS A 167 7.77 -14.42 2.59
N GLY A 168 6.82 -14.08 3.46
CA GLY A 168 7.07 -13.92 4.89
C GLY A 168 5.82 -14.20 5.71
N ALA A 169 6.02 -14.64 6.96
CA ALA A 169 4.98 -14.75 7.96
C ALA A 169 5.52 -14.19 9.26
N PHE A 170 4.72 -13.41 9.97
CA PHE A 170 5.09 -12.77 11.23
C PHE A 170 3.85 -12.43 12.04
N GLU A 171 4.05 -12.24 13.33
CA GLU A 171 3.01 -11.87 14.28
C GLU A 171 3.37 -10.58 15.02
N ILE A 172 2.41 -9.68 15.15
CA ILE A 172 2.54 -8.45 15.94
C ILE A 172 1.23 -8.22 16.70
N SER A 173 1.32 -7.95 18.00
CA SER A 173 0.15 -7.70 18.85
C SER A 173 -0.93 -8.79 18.75
N ASN A 174 -0.49 -10.05 18.65
CA ASN A 174 -1.37 -11.23 18.51
C ASN A 174 -2.20 -11.21 17.19
N ILE A 175 -1.65 -10.60 16.15
CA ILE A 175 -2.23 -10.58 14.81
C ILE A 175 -1.21 -11.19 13.85
N SER A 176 -1.60 -12.31 13.22
CA SER A 176 -0.78 -13.00 12.24
C SER A 176 -0.90 -12.34 10.88
N PHE A 177 0.24 -12.10 10.24
CA PHE A 177 0.37 -11.56 8.90
C PHE A 177 1.10 -12.56 8.01
N VAL A 178 0.58 -12.81 6.82
CA VAL A 178 1.21 -13.66 5.81
C VAL A 178 1.37 -12.86 4.53
N SER A 179 2.60 -12.70 4.07
CA SER A 179 2.93 -12.06 2.81
C SER A 179 3.35 -13.10 1.77
N LEU A 180 2.73 -13.08 0.59
CA LEU A 180 3.01 -14.02 -0.48
C LEU A 180 3.53 -13.28 -1.72
N ASN A 181 4.52 -13.88 -2.38
CA ASN A 181 4.99 -13.44 -3.68
C ASN A 181 3.94 -13.76 -4.76
N SER A 182 3.01 -12.84 -4.94
CA SER A 182 1.90 -12.96 -5.87
C SER A 182 2.34 -12.99 -7.34
N VAL A 183 3.51 -12.41 -7.67
CA VAL A 183 4.09 -12.50 -9.02
C VAL A 183 4.40 -13.96 -9.38
N SER A 184 4.97 -14.72 -8.44
CA SER A 184 5.27 -16.13 -8.64
C SER A 184 4.01 -16.99 -8.81
N LEU A 185 2.91 -16.60 -8.18
CA LEU A 185 1.61 -17.28 -8.31
C LEU A 185 0.92 -17.02 -9.66
N LEU A 186 1.17 -15.86 -10.28
CA LEU A 186 0.72 -15.55 -11.64
C LEU A 186 1.45 -16.39 -12.69
N CYS A 187 2.73 -16.67 -12.46
CA CYS A 187 3.56 -17.37 -13.39
C CYS A 187 3.28 -18.88 -13.31
N GLY A 188 3.41 -19.57 -14.42
CA GLY A 188 3.21 -21.02 -14.47
C GLY A 188 4.06 -21.80 -13.47
N ILE A 189 4.07 -23.13 -13.57
CA ILE A 189 4.79 -24.02 -12.64
C ILE A 189 6.31 -23.73 -12.71
N ASN A 190 6.87 -23.25 -11.60
CA ASN A 190 8.29 -22.99 -11.43
C ASN A 190 8.69 -23.14 -9.94
N ASN A 191 10.00 -23.15 -9.68
CA ASN A 191 10.51 -23.33 -8.31
C ASN A 191 10.04 -22.25 -7.32
N LEU A 192 9.86 -21.00 -7.77
CA LEU A 192 9.37 -19.92 -6.93
C LEU A 192 7.93 -20.16 -6.52
N ARG A 193 7.07 -20.55 -7.46
CA ARG A 193 5.68 -20.87 -7.16
C ARG A 193 5.59 -22.01 -6.14
N PHE A 194 6.38 -23.05 -6.30
CA PHE A 194 6.46 -24.14 -5.31
C PHE A 194 6.91 -23.63 -3.93
N GLY A 195 7.86 -22.67 -3.90
CA GLY A 195 8.26 -22.00 -2.64
C GLY A 195 7.09 -21.28 -1.96
N VAL A 196 6.28 -20.55 -2.74
CA VAL A 196 5.09 -19.84 -2.21
C VAL A 196 4.04 -20.83 -1.71
N GLU A 197 3.74 -21.87 -2.49
CA GLU A 197 2.78 -22.92 -2.12
C GLU A 197 3.18 -23.61 -0.80
N ARG A 198 4.48 -23.88 -0.59
CA ARG A 198 4.98 -24.41 0.68
C ARG A 198 4.74 -23.48 1.88
N VAL A 199 4.83 -22.17 1.69
CA VAL A 199 4.50 -21.21 2.76
C VAL A 199 3.01 -21.29 3.06
N VAL A 200 2.15 -21.27 2.04
CA VAL A 200 0.69 -21.40 2.22
C VAL A 200 0.33 -22.70 2.96
N GLU A 201 0.94 -23.82 2.60
CA GLU A 201 0.71 -25.12 3.26
C GLU A 201 1.16 -25.11 4.72
N ARG A 202 2.35 -24.54 5.02
CA ARG A 202 2.86 -24.44 6.37
C ARG A 202 1.92 -23.61 7.26
N GLU A 203 1.58 -22.41 6.82
CA GLU A 203 0.69 -21.52 7.57
C GLU A 203 -0.71 -22.15 7.73
N SER A 204 -1.21 -22.89 6.73
CA SER A 204 -2.46 -23.61 6.82
C SER A 204 -2.45 -24.69 7.90
N VAL A 205 -1.34 -25.42 8.05
CA VAL A 205 -1.16 -26.44 9.08
C VAL A 205 -1.09 -25.79 10.47
N GLU A 206 -0.32 -24.70 10.62
CA GLU A 206 -0.20 -23.98 11.89
C GLU A 206 -1.57 -23.46 12.36
N LEU A 207 -2.36 -22.87 11.47
CA LEU A 207 -3.73 -22.40 11.78
C LEU A 207 -4.67 -23.56 12.19
N GLN A 208 -4.50 -24.74 11.62
CA GLN A 208 -5.30 -25.93 12.01
C GLN A 208 -4.93 -26.40 13.40
N MET A 209 -3.64 -26.43 13.73
CA MET A 209 -3.15 -26.81 15.06
C MET A 209 -3.65 -25.85 16.14
N GLU A 210 -3.57 -24.53 15.91
CA GLU A 210 -4.10 -23.51 16.82
C GLU A 210 -5.62 -23.67 17.06
N ALA A 211 -6.37 -24.00 16.01
CA ALA A 211 -7.81 -24.22 16.12
C ALA A 211 -8.15 -25.51 16.89
N GLU A 212 -7.33 -26.56 16.79
CA GLU A 212 -7.50 -27.79 17.56
C GLU A 212 -7.18 -27.57 19.05
N ASP A 213 -6.10 -26.88 19.35
CA ASP A 213 -5.71 -26.54 20.74
C ASP A 213 -6.76 -25.67 21.45
N ALA A 214 -7.39 -24.74 20.73
CA ALA A 214 -8.47 -23.88 21.25
C ALA A 214 -9.78 -24.64 21.53
N THR A 215 -9.97 -25.83 20.95
CA THR A 215 -11.19 -26.65 21.11
C THR A 215 -11.09 -27.78 22.13
N GLU A 216 -9.87 -28.12 22.59
CA GLU A 216 -9.72 -29.13 23.64
C GLU A 216 -10.04 -28.50 25.01
N PRO A 217 -11.07 -29.04 25.75
CA PRO A 217 -11.22 -28.68 27.15
C PRO A 217 -10.00 -29.23 27.92
N VAL A 218 -9.41 -28.41 28.77
CA VAL A 218 -8.29 -28.79 29.64
C VAL A 218 -8.74 -29.97 30.54
N ASN A 219 -8.63 -31.15 30.01
CA ASN A 219 -8.71 -32.38 30.77
C ASN A 219 -7.28 -32.86 31.07
N GLU A 220 -6.88 -32.63 32.25
CA GLU A 220 -5.66 -33.06 32.92
C GLU A 220 -5.63 -34.60 33.02
N TYR A 221 -5.24 -35.28 31.91
CA TYR A 221 -4.68 -36.64 31.94
C TYR A 221 -4.14 -36.96 30.54
N SER A 222 -2.83 -36.84 30.37
CA SER A 222 -2.08 -37.25 29.19
C SER A 222 -2.02 -38.76 29.03
N GLU A 223 -2.79 -39.33 28.15
CA GLU A 223 -2.46 -40.61 27.53
C GLU A 223 -1.74 -40.38 26.19
N ILE A 224 -0.57 -40.99 26.07
CA ILE A 224 0.25 -41.04 24.88
C ILE A 224 -0.58 -41.65 23.74
N ARG A 225 -1.04 -40.80 22.80
CA ARG A 225 -1.71 -41.26 21.59
C ARG A 225 -0.67 -41.54 20.51
N GLU A 226 -0.64 -42.78 20.06
CA GLU A 226 0.06 -43.23 18.89
C GLU A 226 -0.40 -42.38 17.67
N ILE A 227 0.58 -41.79 16.96
CA ILE A 227 0.38 -41.03 15.73
C ILE A 227 -0.05 -41.99 14.63
N ASN A 228 -1.34 -42.13 14.39
CA ASN A 228 -1.89 -42.83 13.24
C ASN A 228 -1.87 -41.87 12.05
N HIS A 229 -0.93 -42.09 11.14
CA HIS A 229 -0.83 -41.42 9.83
C HIS A 229 -1.97 -41.85 8.88
N ASN A 230 -3.19 -41.46 9.17
CA ASN A 230 -4.26 -41.52 8.16
C ASN A 230 -4.46 -40.08 7.60
N PHE A 231 -3.93 -39.84 6.40
CA PHE A 231 -4.26 -38.68 5.59
C PHE A 231 -5.73 -38.73 5.14
N GLY A 232 -6.62 -38.44 6.05
CA GLY A 232 -8.01 -38.09 5.74
C GLY A 232 -8.14 -36.58 5.66
N TRP A 233 -8.65 -36.05 4.58
CA TRP A 233 -9.07 -34.65 4.50
C TRP A 233 -10.13 -34.39 5.58
N LYS A 234 -9.72 -33.92 6.75
CA LYS A 234 -10.65 -33.37 7.72
C LYS A 234 -11.16 -32.05 7.19
N ALA A 235 -12.47 -31.89 7.15
CA ALA A 235 -13.09 -30.61 6.82
C ALA A 235 -12.51 -29.54 7.77
N ASN A 236 -11.91 -28.49 7.20
CA ASN A 236 -11.31 -27.40 7.97
C ASN A 236 -12.30 -26.87 9.00
N THR A 237 -12.00 -27.02 10.28
CA THR A 237 -12.80 -26.50 11.40
C THR A 237 -12.66 -25.00 11.58
N ILE A 238 -11.68 -24.37 10.91
CA ILE A 238 -11.44 -22.92 10.93
C ILE A 238 -12.62 -22.20 10.26
N SER A 239 -13.23 -21.24 10.95
CA SER A 239 -14.29 -20.41 10.38
C SER A 239 -13.72 -19.43 9.34
N SER A 240 -14.48 -19.12 8.27
CA SER A 240 -14.10 -18.08 7.32
C SER A 240 -13.83 -16.75 8.04
N GLY A 241 -12.75 -16.05 7.66
CA GLY A 241 -12.35 -14.78 8.26
C GLY A 241 -11.66 -14.87 9.62
N SER A 242 -11.24 -16.06 10.09
CA SER A 242 -10.46 -16.23 11.33
C SER A 242 -8.96 -16.42 11.07
N GLY A 243 -8.54 -16.53 9.82
CA GLY A 243 -7.14 -16.68 9.44
C GLY A 243 -6.32 -15.39 9.52
N PRO A 244 -5.10 -15.40 8.98
CA PRO A 244 -4.17 -14.27 9.04
C PRO A 244 -4.62 -13.09 8.18
N VAL A 245 -4.00 -11.95 8.40
CA VAL A 245 -4.02 -10.81 7.47
C VAL A 245 -3.14 -11.18 6.26
N LEU A 246 -3.74 -11.25 5.09
CA LEU A 246 -3.03 -11.61 3.87
C LEU A 246 -2.52 -10.39 3.13
N LEU A 247 -1.24 -10.39 2.77
CA LEU A 247 -0.56 -9.31 2.10
C LEU A 247 -0.08 -9.75 0.72
N LEU A 248 -0.54 -9.07 -0.32
CA LEU A 248 -0.25 -9.39 -1.71
C LEU A 248 0.16 -8.13 -2.48
N HIS A 249 0.92 -8.27 -3.55
CA HIS A 249 1.08 -7.19 -4.52
C HIS A 249 -0.06 -7.22 -5.55
N PHE A 250 -0.33 -8.36 -6.20
CA PHE A 250 -1.46 -8.49 -7.11
C PHE A 250 -2.75 -8.78 -6.36
N PRO A 251 -3.87 -8.11 -6.71
CA PRO A 251 -5.19 -8.42 -6.17
C PRO A 251 -5.61 -9.88 -6.49
N LEU A 252 -6.46 -10.41 -5.65
CA LEU A 252 -7.13 -11.69 -5.90
C LEU A 252 -8.11 -11.56 -7.06
N HIS A 253 -8.53 -12.71 -7.61
CA HIS A 253 -9.52 -12.73 -8.69
C HIS A 253 -10.84 -12.12 -8.24
N ARG A 254 -11.37 -11.22 -9.06
CA ARG A 254 -12.68 -10.57 -8.84
C ARG A 254 -13.63 -10.98 -9.94
N THR A 255 -14.85 -11.35 -9.58
CA THR A 255 -15.93 -11.60 -10.56
C THR A 255 -16.35 -10.28 -11.21
N ALA A 256 -16.84 -10.34 -12.45
CA ALA A 256 -17.18 -9.17 -13.26
C ALA A 256 -18.22 -8.21 -12.60
N ASP A 257 -19.03 -8.74 -11.68
CA ASP A 257 -20.03 -7.96 -10.93
C ASP A 257 -19.44 -7.24 -9.69
N GLY A 258 -18.19 -7.53 -9.34
CA GLY A 258 -17.49 -6.90 -8.21
C GLY A 258 -17.00 -5.51 -8.58
N SER A 259 -17.88 -4.52 -8.59
CA SER A 259 -17.46 -3.12 -8.65
C SER A 259 -16.72 -2.74 -7.37
N CYS A 260 -15.61 -2.00 -7.50
CA CYS A 260 -15.00 -1.35 -6.35
C CYS A 260 -16.00 -0.39 -5.72
N SER A 261 -16.51 -0.71 -4.55
CA SER A 261 -17.45 0.14 -3.82
C SER A 261 -16.81 0.52 -2.49
N ALA A 262 -16.50 1.79 -2.30
CA ALA A 262 -16.12 2.32 -1.00
C ALA A 262 -17.02 3.52 -0.68
N VAL A 263 -17.52 3.52 0.53
CA VAL A 263 -18.36 4.61 1.07
C VAL A 263 -17.61 5.18 2.26
N ASP A 264 -17.50 6.50 2.36
CA ASP A 264 -16.93 7.13 3.55
C ASP A 264 -17.87 6.98 4.76
N SER A 265 -17.35 7.25 5.97
CA SER A 265 -18.11 7.18 7.23
C SER A 265 -19.34 8.11 7.25
N PHE A 266 -19.48 9.00 6.26
CA PHE A 266 -20.63 9.90 6.09
C PHE A 266 -21.61 9.41 5.02
N GLY A 267 -21.45 8.18 4.49
CA GLY A 267 -22.32 7.62 3.45
C GLY A 267 -22.13 8.20 2.05
N LYS A 268 -21.02 8.93 1.82
CA LYS A 268 -20.67 9.45 0.49
C LYS A 268 -19.81 8.44 -0.25
N SER A 269 -20.21 8.12 -1.49
CA SER A 269 -19.38 7.30 -2.38
C SER A 269 -18.03 7.98 -2.59
N LEU A 270 -16.95 7.29 -2.23
CA LEU A 270 -15.59 7.71 -2.57
C LEU A 270 -15.48 7.68 -4.10
N LYS A 271 -14.89 8.75 -4.67
CA LYS A 271 -14.50 8.73 -6.08
C LYS A 271 -13.36 7.73 -6.22
N LEU A 272 -13.72 6.51 -6.59
CA LEU A 272 -12.75 5.50 -6.98
C LEU A 272 -12.14 5.92 -8.30
N SER A 273 -10.82 5.87 -8.38
CA SER A 273 -10.13 6.09 -9.65
C SER A 273 -10.70 5.10 -10.65
N ARG A 274 -11.40 5.64 -11.65
CA ARG A 274 -11.90 4.85 -12.77
C ARG A 274 -10.65 4.24 -13.39
N GLU A 275 -10.55 2.92 -13.43
CA GLU A 275 -9.47 2.26 -14.16
C GLU A 275 -9.32 2.96 -15.50
N SER A 276 -8.21 3.66 -15.67
CA SER A 276 -7.87 4.32 -16.93
C SER A 276 -7.59 3.22 -17.94
N SER A 277 -8.60 2.88 -18.72
CA SER A 277 -8.52 1.91 -19.83
C SER A 277 -7.73 2.44 -21.02
N ASN A 278 -6.84 3.41 -20.83
CA ASN A 278 -6.02 4.01 -21.88
C ASN A 278 -4.54 3.80 -21.59
N ALA A 279 -4.08 2.55 -21.65
CA ALA A 279 -2.69 2.28 -21.96
C ALA A 279 -2.65 1.84 -23.44
N PRO A 280 -1.99 2.62 -24.33
CA PRO A 280 -1.70 2.15 -25.67
C PRO A 280 -0.44 1.29 -25.59
N ASP A 281 -0.56 -0.01 -25.43
CA ASP A 281 0.54 -0.88 -25.80
C ASP A 281 0.00 -2.18 -26.38
N GLY A 282 0.06 -2.19 -27.72
CA GLY A 282 -0.22 -3.35 -28.54
C GLY A 282 0.89 -4.36 -28.43
N ARG A 283 0.67 -5.42 -27.65
CA ARG A 283 1.17 -6.76 -27.96
C ARG A 283 0.12 -7.76 -27.55
N GLY A 284 -0.62 -8.21 -28.56
CA GLY A 284 -1.65 -9.22 -28.41
C GLY A 284 -1.10 -10.51 -27.87
N LEU A 285 -1.64 -10.93 -26.73
CA LEU A 285 -1.81 -12.34 -26.38
C LEU A 285 -3.30 -12.57 -26.38
N VAL A 286 -3.75 -13.27 -27.41
CA VAL A 286 -5.12 -13.68 -27.65
C VAL A 286 -5.52 -14.67 -26.55
N GLY A 287 -6.15 -14.17 -25.50
CA GLY A 287 -6.91 -14.94 -24.54
C GLY A 287 -8.37 -14.55 -24.71
N ILE A 288 -9.17 -15.41 -25.30
CA ILE A 288 -10.61 -15.23 -25.50
C ILE A 288 -11.28 -15.37 -24.13
N GLY A 289 -11.63 -14.23 -23.50
CA GLY A 289 -12.41 -14.17 -22.27
C GLY A 289 -12.55 -12.75 -21.77
N PRO A 290 -13.62 -12.41 -21.04
CA PRO A 290 -13.89 -11.04 -20.56
C PRO A 290 -12.96 -10.58 -19.44
N TYR A 291 -11.87 -11.29 -19.16
CA TYR A 291 -10.98 -11.04 -18.03
C TYR A 291 -9.66 -10.41 -18.49
N LYS A 292 -9.37 -9.22 -17.99
CA LYS A 292 -8.01 -8.68 -18.03
C LYS A 292 -7.14 -9.47 -17.04
N LEU A 293 -6.68 -10.64 -17.45
CA LEU A 293 -5.82 -11.56 -16.70
C LEU A 293 -4.47 -10.97 -16.26
N LEU A 294 -4.18 -9.73 -16.63
CA LEU A 294 -2.90 -9.06 -16.38
C LEU A 294 -2.83 -8.33 -15.04
N HIS A 295 -3.95 -8.17 -14.32
CA HIS A 295 -3.98 -7.32 -13.11
C HIS A 295 -4.48 -8.02 -11.85
N THR A 296 -4.85 -9.29 -11.92
CA THR A 296 -5.34 -10.07 -10.76
C THR A 296 -4.80 -11.49 -10.79
N LEU A 297 -4.75 -12.15 -9.64
CA LEU A 297 -4.41 -13.57 -9.56
C LEU A 297 -5.48 -14.43 -10.29
N PRO A 298 -5.11 -15.60 -10.82
CA PRO A 298 -6.07 -16.52 -11.44
C PRO A 298 -7.13 -17.03 -10.45
N PRO A 299 -8.36 -17.39 -10.92
CA PRO A 299 -9.43 -17.88 -10.05
C PRO A 299 -9.04 -19.09 -9.20
N ASN A 300 -8.37 -20.07 -9.80
CA ASN A 300 -7.93 -21.29 -9.12
C ASN A 300 -6.91 -21.02 -8.01
N VAL A 301 -6.04 -20.01 -8.18
CA VAL A 301 -5.07 -19.61 -7.16
C VAL A 301 -5.79 -18.87 -6.03
N THR A 302 -6.74 -18.02 -6.37
CA THR A 302 -7.56 -17.30 -5.39
C THR A 302 -8.35 -18.28 -4.52
N GLU A 303 -9.01 -19.26 -5.14
CA GLU A 303 -9.75 -20.29 -4.42
C GLU A 303 -8.84 -21.13 -3.51
N TYR A 304 -7.66 -21.54 -4.01
CA TYR A 304 -6.67 -22.25 -3.21
C TYR A 304 -6.25 -21.47 -1.96
N ILE A 305 -5.97 -20.16 -2.10
CA ILE A 305 -5.59 -19.29 -0.98
C ILE A 305 -6.74 -19.19 0.04
N PHE A 306 -7.97 -18.99 -0.43
CA PHE A 306 -9.14 -18.89 0.47
C PHE A 306 -9.40 -20.20 1.23
N GLN A 307 -9.25 -21.33 0.56
CA GLN A 307 -9.43 -22.65 1.20
C GLN A 307 -8.34 -22.94 2.23
N ALA A 308 -7.08 -22.58 1.93
CA ALA A 308 -5.94 -22.88 2.77
C ALA A 308 -5.82 -21.94 3.98
N LEU A 309 -5.93 -20.63 3.77
CA LEU A 309 -5.62 -19.62 4.77
C LEU A 309 -6.85 -18.98 5.42
N LYS A 310 -8.02 -19.00 4.77
CA LYS A 310 -9.26 -18.35 5.22
C LYS A 310 -9.01 -16.94 5.79
N PRO A 311 -8.38 -16.03 5.02
CA PRO A 311 -7.84 -14.80 5.53
C PRO A 311 -8.91 -13.93 6.17
N ARG A 312 -8.56 -13.25 7.25
CA ARG A 312 -9.40 -12.29 7.95
C ARG A 312 -9.69 -11.05 7.10
N ILE A 313 -8.67 -10.57 6.42
CA ILE A 313 -8.71 -9.46 5.46
C ILE A 313 -7.52 -9.59 4.52
N VAL A 314 -7.68 -9.12 3.29
CA VAL A 314 -6.63 -9.11 2.28
C VAL A 314 -6.27 -7.67 1.95
N PHE A 315 -4.97 -7.36 1.92
CA PHE A 315 -4.45 -6.10 1.38
C PHE A 315 -3.66 -6.39 0.13
N SER A 316 -4.01 -5.70 -0.94
CA SER A 316 -3.38 -5.80 -2.26
C SER A 316 -2.98 -4.44 -2.81
N ALA A 317 -2.29 -4.40 -3.95
CA ALA A 317 -1.82 -3.18 -4.59
C ALA A 317 -1.95 -3.26 -6.12
N HIS A 318 -0.88 -2.97 -6.87
CA HIS A 318 -0.68 -3.09 -8.32
C HIS A 318 -1.56 -2.20 -9.20
N THR A 319 -2.87 -2.08 -8.94
CA THR A 319 -3.82 -1.31 -9.78
C THR A 319 -3.69 0.20 -9.64
N HIS A 320 -2.81 0.68 -8.75
CA HIS A 320 -2.54 2.08 -8.44
C HIS A 320 -3.70 2.86 -7.82
N GLY A 321 -4.92 2.37 -7.91
CA GLY A 321 -6.13 3.00 -7.35
C GLY A 321 -6.59 2.33 -6.06
N PHE A 322 -7.29 3.09 -5.22
CA PHE A 322 -7.97 2.53 -4.05
C PHE A 322 -9.19 1.71 -4.48
N CYS A 323 -9.37 0.52 -3.90
CA CYS A 323 -10.53 -0.32 -4.10
C CYS A 323 -10.85 -1.08 -2.81
N ASP A 324 -12.11 -1.10 -2.42
CA ASP A 324 -12.62 -1.92 -1.33
C ASP A 324 -13.61 -2.93 -1.93
N HIS A 325 -13.29 -4.20 -1.82
CA HIS A 325 -14.03 -5.29 -2.46
C HIS A 325 -14.37 -6.38 -1.45
N LEU A 326 -15.59 -6.88 -1.52
CA LEU A 326 -16.05 -8.01 -0.73
C LEU A 326 -16.15 -9.24 -1.64
N HIS A 327 -15.38 -10.27 -1.33
CA HIS A 327 -15.42 -11.54 -2.06
C HIS A 327 -16.68 -12.36 -1.74
N PRO A 328 -17.05 -13.33 -2.58
CA PRO A 328 -18.26 -14.14 -2.38
C PRO A 328 -18.25 -14.95 -1.08
N ASP A 329 -17.08 -15.28 -0.53
CA ASP A 329 -16.91 -15.97 0.76
C ASP A 329 -17.03 -15.04 1.98
N GLY A 330 -17.24 -13.74 1.75
CA GLY A 330 -17.33 -12.71 2.79
C GLY A 330 -15.99 -12.09 3.19
N THR A 331 -14.87 -12.49 2.59
CA THR A 331 -13.56 -11.90 2.86
C THR A 331 -13.46 -10.52 2.21
N ARG A 332 -13.05 -9.51 3.00
CA ARG A 332 -12.80 -8.15 2.52
C ARG A 332 -11.40 -8.04 1.92
N GLU A 333 -11.29 -7.49 0.74
CA GLU A 333 -10.02 -7.13 0.10
C GLU A 333 -9.93 -5.62 -0.12
N VAL A 334 -8.85 -5.01 0.38
CA VAL A 334 -8.56 -3.60 0.22
C VAL A 334 -7.32 -3.42 -0.65
N THR A 335 -7.49 -2.79 -1.81
CA THR A 335 -6.37 -2.42 -2.68
C THR A 335 -5.83 -1.07 -2.26
N VAL A 336 -4.54 -1.04 -1.94
CA VAL A 336 -3.81 0.15 -1.52
C VAL A 336 -3.41 0.97 -2.76
N PRO A 337 -3.71 2.26 -2.81
CA PRO A 337 -3.36 3.11 -3.95
C PRO A 337 -1.85 3.37 -4.00
N ALA A 338 -1.39 3.86 -5.15
CA ALA A 338 0.00 4.28 -5.29
C ALA A 338 0.28 5.54 -4.46
N MET A 339 1.41 5.57 -3.78
CA MET A 339 1.82 6.74 -2.99
C MET A 339 2.58 7.77 -3.82
N THR A 340 2.99 7.43 -5.04
CA THR A 340 3.80 8.28 -5.92
C THR A 340 2.97 8.97 -6.99
N TRP A 341 3.42 10.16 -7.41
CA TRP A 341 2.89 10.86 -8.59
C TRP A 341 3.28 10.19 -9.91
N ASN A 342 4.28 9.30 -9.93
CA ASN A 342 4.72 8.59 -11.12
C ASN A 342 3.68 7.60 -11.69
N SER A 343 2.67 7.24 -10.91
CA SER A 343 1.62 6.30 -11.29
C SER A 343 0.26 6.94 -11.58
N GLY A 344 0.07 8.20 -11.22
CA GLY A 344 -1.19 8.93 -11.40
C GLY A 344 -1.28 10.19 -10.58
N ASP A 345 -2.32 11.00 -10.82
CA ASP A 345 -2.50 12.30 -10.16
C ASP A 345 -3.22 12.19 -8.80
N ASP A 346 -3.70 11.01 -8.41
CA ASP A 346 -4.41 10.76 -7.15
C ASP A 346 -3.59 9.85 -6.19
N PRO A 347 -2.45 10.33 -5.64
CA PRO A 347 -1.65 9.53 -4.73
C PRO A 347 -2.34 9.37 -3.38
N GLY A 348 -2.07 8.24 -2.73
CA GLY A 348 -2.66 7.96 -1.42
C GLY A 348 -2.04 6.73 -0.75
N PHE A 349 -2.55 6.42 0.41
CA PHE A 349 -2.19 5.24 1.19
C PHE A 349 -3.37 4.81 2.08
N VAL A 350 -3.21 3.68 2.76
CA VAL A 350 -4.22 3.13 3.65
C VAL A 350 -3.67 3.04 5.07
N VAL A 351 -4.53 3.30 6.04
CA VAL A 351 -4.25 2.99 7.45
C VAL A 351 -5.28 1.96 7.91
N ALA A 352 -4.80 0.82 8.38
CA ALA A 352 -5.64 -0.21 8.99
C ALA A 352 -5.43 -0.18 10.51
N THR A 353 -6.52 -0.12 11.26
CA THR A 353 -6.52 -0.21 12.72
C THR A 353 -7.13 -1.55 13.12
N PHE A 354 -6.31 -2.38 13.76
CA PHE A 354 -6.70 -3.69 14.26
C PHE A 354 -7.07 -3.58 15.73
N HIS A 355 -8.34 -3.74 16.03
CA HIS A 355 -8.85 -3.64 17.39
C HIS A 355 -8.60 -4.95 18.15
N ARG A 356 -7.95 -4.88 19.31
CA ARG A 356 -7.58 -6.03 20.13
C ARG A 356 -8.80 -6.86 20.56
N ASN A 357 -9.89 -6.21 20.88
CA ASN A 357 -11.11 -6.86 21.41
C ASN A 357 -12.16 -7.17 20.34
N ARG A 358 -11.89 -6.88 19.05
CA ARG A 358 -12.84 -7.05 17.96
C ARG A 358 -12.16 -7.74 16.77
N LYS A 359 -12.88 -8.66 16.13
CA LYS A 359 -12.45 -9.25 14.86
C LYS A 359 -12.48 -8.24 13.72
N ALA A 360 -13.13 -7.09 13.89
CA ALA A 360 -13.27 -6.05 12.88
C ALA A 360 -11.96 -5.26 12.69
N VAL A 361 -11.68 -4.91 11.45
CA VAL A 361 -10.54 -4.07 11.04
C VAL A 361 -11.08 -2.76 10.48
N SER A 362 -10.75 -1.65 11.13
CA SER A 362 -11.09 -0.33 10.62
C SER A 362 -10.08 0.09 9.55
N VAL A 363 -10.56 0.49 8.39
CA VAL A 363 -9.73 0.89 7.26
C VAL A 363 -9.98 2.36 6.95
N SER A 364 -8.90 3.13 6.88
CA SER A 364 -8.93 4.54 6.49
C SER A 364 -8.17 4.75 5.19
N TYR A 365 -8.82 5.32 4.19
CA TYR A 365 -8.16 5.81 2.98
C TYR A 365 -7.64 7.21 3.21
N CYS A 366 -6.34 7.42 2.98
CA CYS A 366 -5.66 8.70 3.15
C CYS A 366 -5.20 9.21 1.78
N SER A 367 -5.82 10.28 1.30
CA SER A 367 -5.42 10.95 0.06
C SER A 367 -4.32 11.98 0.32
N LEU A 368 -3.38 12.08 -0.62
CA LEU A 368 -2.31 13.06 -0.65
C LEU A 368 -2.60 14.16 -1.69
N ALA A 369 -1.80 15.22 -1.66
CA ALA A 369 -1.94 16.29 -2.64
C ALA A 369 -1.62 15.80 -4.05
N ARG A 370 -2.37 16.28 -5.03
CA ARG A 370 -2.15 16.00 -6.45
C ARG A 370 -0.97 16.81 -6.99
N GLU A 371 -0.14 16.19 -7.85
CA GLU A 371 0.98 16.87 -8.51
C GLU A 371 0.51 18.11 -9.28
N SER A 372 -0.58 17.98 -10.04
CA SER A 372 -1.19 19.07 -10.81
C SER A 372 -1.56 20.28 -9.95
N HIS A 373 -2.16 20.06 -8.77
CA HIS A 373 -2.52 21.13 -7.84
C HIS A 373 -1.29 21.84 -7.26
N VAL A 374 -0.25 21.09 -6.94
CA VAL A 374 1.00 21.66 -6.42
C VAL A 374 1.68 22.51 -7.48
N ILE A 375 1.79 22.03 -8.71
CA ILE A 375 2.38 22.79 -9.83
C ILE A 375 1.60 24.07 -10.11
N VAL A 376 0.26 24.01 -10.19
CA VAL A 376 -0.58 25.18 -10.41
C VAL A 376 -0.42 26.20 -9.27
N ALA A 377 -0.34 25.75 -8.03
CA ALA A 377 -0.09 26.61 -6.88
C ALA A 377 1.26 27.33 -7.00
N TYR A 378 2.34 26.62 -7.30
CA TYR A 378 3.67 27.24 -7.49
C TYR A 378 3.69 28.26 -8.62
N ILE A 379 3.09 27.96 -9.76
CA ILE A 379 2.97 28.91 -10.86
C ILE A 379 2.20 30.16 -10.41
N SER A 380 1.08 29.98 -9.70
CA SER A 380 0.25 31.06 -9.18
C SER A 380 1.02 31.93 -8.18
N PHE A 381 1.72 31.33 -7.22
CA PHE A 381 2.56 32.06 -6.26
C PHE A 381 3.69 32.81 -6.96
N THR A 382 4.32 32.22 -7.97
CA THR A 382 5.38 32.89 -8.74
C THR A 382 4.85 34.12 -9.48
N VAL A 383 3.70 34.00 -10.14
CA VAL A 383 3.06 35.13 -10.82
C VAL A 383 2.70 36.24 -9.85
N VAL A 384 2.06 35.90 -8.71
CA VAL A 384 1.70 36.89 -7.67
C VAL A 384 2.96 37.53 -7.09
N PHE A 385 4.01 36.77 -6.82
CA PHE A 385 5.27 37.30 -6.32
C PHE A 385 5.91 38.30 -7.28
N VAL A 386 5.99 37.99 -8.58
CA VAL A 386 6.50 38.89 -9.61
C VAL A 386 5.68 40.15 -9.69
N LEU A 387 4.35 40.05 -9.68
CA LEU A 387 3.44 41.23 -9.65
C LEU A 387 3.64 42.10 -8.41
N THR A 388 3.75 41.47 -7.23
CA THR A 388 4.01 42.21 -5.97
C THR A 388 5.35 42.91 -5.97
N MET A 389 6.40 42.28 -6.55
CA MET A 389 7.72 42.91 -6.72
C MET A 389 7.67 44.11 -7.67
N LEU A 390 6.91 44.06 -8.75
CA LEU A 390 6.74 45.16 -9.70
C LEU A 390 6.01 46.32 -9.07
N ILE A 391 4.99 46.05 -8.22
CA ILE A 391 4.23 47.07 -7.49
C ILE A 391 5.06 47.70 -6.35
N ALA A 392 5.89 46.87 -5.69
CA ALA A 392 6.73 47.32 -4.56
C ALA A 392 7.92 48.18 -4.98
N LYS A 393 8.36 48.12 -6.26
CA LYS A 393 9.46 48.98 -6.75
C LYS A 393 9.12 50.46 -6.44
N PRO A 394 9.97 51.17 -5.67
CA PRO A 394 9.78 52.59 -5.49
C PRO A 394 9.95 53.33 -6.83
N PRO A 395 9.33 54.51 -7.04
CA PRO A 395 9.37 55.22 -8.33
C PRO A 395 10.73 55.89 -8.59
N LEU A 396 11.83 55.15 -8.32
CA LEU A 396 13.22 55.60 -8.57
C LEU A 396 13.57 55.81 -10.03
N LEU A 397 12.75 55.29 -10.97
CA LEU A 397 12.94 55.46 -12.40
C LEU A 397 12.29 56.72 -12.98
N ARG A 398 11.59 57.57 -12.20
CA ARG A 398 11.06 58.84 -12.66
C ARG A 398 12.07 59.99 -12.57
N CYS A 399 13.18 59.84 -11.86
CA CYS A 399 14.22 60.87 -11.73
C CYS A 399 15.29 60.83 -12.82
N LEU A 400 15.34 59.84 -13.69
CA LEU A 400 16.32 59.71 -14.79
C LEU A 400 15.77 60.13 -16.15
N ARG A 401 14.55 60.74 -16.16
CA ARG A 401 13.90 61.26 -17.40
C ARG A 401 13.52 62.74 -17.23
N ARG A 402 14.32 63.52 -16.47
CA ARG A 402 14.28 64.97 -16.52
C ARG A 402 15.69 65.51 -16.78
#